data_e0d4687dbd80df7d2f4ec375b12919b9
#
_entry.id   e0d4687dbd80df7d2f4ec375b12919b9
#
_cell.length_a   1.000
_cell.length_b   1.000
_cell.length_c   1.000
_cell.angle_alpha   90.00
_cell.angle_beta   90.00
_cell.angle_gamma   90.00
#
_symmetry.space_group_name_H-M   'P 1'
#
loop_
_entity.id
_entity.type
_entity.pdbx_description
1 polymer ?
#
loop_
_entity_poly.entity_id
_entity_poly.type
_entity_poly.pdbx_seq_one_letter_code
_entity_poly.pdbx_strand_id
1 'polypeptide(L)'
;MGNSKKENNIRIVSSSYLCSACGACGVVCPKEAISFSTSPVGRLYAEVSNDCINCGLCMKVCPSLVNNSSNETKDPYLGNILKVYTGKSLHHSYYMNGQSGGICTTLLNYLFDISAIDAAIVCKPTSAQAIIVEDKDDLKYTQGSCYTPVDLLSALKNIGTKKSVAIVGLPCHLQGLQNLQNIFRKRFENIHYKIGLICDRVLCSGIQDVILALHSKSTDGYIHWRKKNFNGYNYNSAPIVVKYENGSEYVVPNTFRYALKDMYTPPRCRVCSDKLNITADIVLGDPWRMSNVDLVNGENLIIARTPLGLELLEKSVKDNQITITSRSFQELIDSQLVEERKKQVSLYSKVVKENFPKIDSHLLWDNYGVSSFELDNFKNA
;
A
#
# COMPACT_ATOMS: atom_id res chain seq x y z
N MET A 1 13.00 -37.89 -22.82
CA MET A 1 13.44 -36.68 -22.09
C MET A 1 12.51 -35.56 -22.47
N GLY A 2 11.49 -35.32 -21.65
CA GLY A 2 10.48 -34.29 -21.92
C GLY A 2 11.12 -32.90 -21.82
N ASN A 3 11.06 -32.15 -22.90
CA ASN A 3 11.32 -30.70 -22.89
C ASN A 3 10.33 -30.06 -21.90
N SER A 4 10.73 -29.85 -20.65
CA SER A 4 9.97 -29.02 -19.72
C SER A 4 9.96 -27.62 -20.31
N LYS A 5 8.85 -27.22 -20.94
CA LYS A 5 8.66 -25.82 -21.38
C LYS A 5 8.98 -24.93 -20.18
N LYS A 6 10.00 -24.09 -20.33
CA LYS A 6 10.42 -23.14 -19.31
C LYS A 6 9.18 -22.36 -18.84
N GLU A 7 8.90 -22.40 -17.57
CA GLU A 7 7.72 -21.75 -16.99
C GLU A 7 7.81 -20.25 -17.23
N ASN A 8 6.86 -19.67 -17.96
CA ASN A 8 6.80 -18.26 -18.32
C ASN A 8 5.50 -17.62 -17.81
N ASN A 9 5.33 -17.66 -16.50
CA ASN A 9 4.17 -17.10 -15.82
C ASN A 9 4.54 -16.67 -14.39
N ILE A 10 3.56 -16.05 -13.69
CA ILE A 10 3.76 -15.43 -12.37
C ILE A 10 4.03 -16.44 -11.24
N ARG A 11 3.87 -17.75 -11.45
CA ARG A 11 4.11 -18.77 -10.42
C ARG A 11 5.53 -18.66 -9.86
N ILE A 12 6.52 -18.29 -10.69
CA ILE A 12 7.90 -18.07 -10.23
C ILE A 12 8.00 -17.02 -9.12
N VAL A 13 7.19 -15.97 -9.17
CA VAL A 13 7.17 -14.90 -8.14
C VAL A 13 6.46 -15.39 -6.89
N SER A 14 5.36 -16.12 -7.05
CA SER A 14 4.58 -16.65 -5.92
C SER A 14 5.34 -17.71 -5.15
N SER A 15 6.01 -18.65 -5.85
CA SER A 15 6.82 -19.71 -5.25
C SER A 15 8.10 -19.20 -4.59
N SER A 16 8.61 -18.04 -5.04
CA SER A 16 9.75 -17.35 -4.41
C SER A 16 9.33 -16.41 -3.27
N TYR A 17 8.08 -16.42 -2.83
CA TYR A 17 7.53 -15.55 -1.77
C TYR A 17 7.60 -14.06 -2.06
N LEU A 18 7.81 -13.64 -3.32
CA LEU A 18 7.93 -12.25 -3.73
C LEU A 18 6.65 -11.62 -4.27
N CYS A 19 5.54 -12.35 -4.25
CA CYS A 19 4.24 -11.80 -4.62
C CYS A 19 3.78 -10.76 -3.60
N SER A 20 3.46 -9.55 -4.09
CA SER A 20 2.88 -8.46 -3.30
C SER A 20 1.35 -8.50 -3.24
N ALA A 21 0.72 -9.45 -3.94
CA ALA A 21 -0.73 -9.58 -4.07
C ALA A 21 -1.43 -8.33 -4.63
N CYS A 22 -0.78 -7.55 -5.50
CA CYS A 22 -1.33 -6.28 -5.98
C CYS A 22 -2.54 -6.40 -6.93
N GLY A 23 -2.77 -7.57 -7.57
CA GLY A 23 -3.88 -7.79 -8.51
C GLY A 23 -3.52 -7.66 -9.99
N ALA A 24 -2.45 -6.96 -10.36
CA ALA A 24 -2.11 -6.61 -11.74
C ALA A 24 -2.07 -7.81 -12.71
N CYS A 25 -1.46 -8.92 -12.30
CA CYS A 25 -1.32 -10.12 -13.14
C CYS A 25 -2.67 -10.77 -13.47
N GLY A 26 -3.65 -10.73 -12.55
CA GLY A 26 -5.01 -11.21 -12.79
C GLY A 26 -5.79 -10.38 -13.80
N VAL A 27 -5.49 -9.07 -13.88
CA VAL A 27 -6.16 -8.13 -14.80
C VAL A 27 -5.77 -8.36 -16.26
N VAL A 28 -4.51 -8.77 -16.52
CA VAL A 28 -3.99 -8.95 -17.89
C VAL A 28 -4.10 -10.37 -18.39
N CYS A 29 -4.50 -11.33 -17.56
CA CYS A 29 -4.54 -12.72 -17.97
C CYS A 29 -5.67 -12.98 -18.99
N PRO A 30 -5.36 -13.31 -20.26
CA PRO A 30 -6.40 -13.48 -21.30
C PRO A 30 -7.20 -14.78 -21.11
N LYS A 31 -6.74 -15.68 -20.23
CA LYS A 31 -7.39 -16.95 -19.89
C LYS A 31 -8.01 -16.94 -18.50
N GLU A 32 -7.97 -15.81 -17.82
CA GLU A 32 -8.43 -15.71 -16.42
C GLU A 32 -7.82 -16.77 -15.48
N ALA A 33 -6.64 -17.29 -15.88
CA ALA A 33 -5.96 -18.37 -15.20
C ALA A 33 -5.21 -17.95 -13.93
N ILE A 34 -5.49 -16.75 -13.39
CA ILE A 34 -4.83 -16.22 -12.20
C ILE A 34 -5.89 -15.79 -11.19
N SER A 35 -5.88 -16.46 -10.05
CA SER A 35 -6.64 -16.15 -8.84
C SER A 35 -5.72 -15.73 -7.71
N PHE A 36 -6.29 -15.31 -6.58
CA PHE A 36 -5.52 -14.99 -5.38
C PHE A 36 -5.95 -15.92 -4.24
N SER A 37 -4.98 -16.60 -3.66
CA SER A 37 -5.16 -17.59 -2.58
C SER A 37 -4.40 -17.15 -1.34
N THR A 38 -4.85 -17.64 -0.19
CA THR A 38 -4.24 -17.35 1.11
C THR A 38 -3.55 -18.58 1.66
N SER A 39 -2.27 -18.45 2.05
CA SER A 39 -1.53 -19.51 2.72
C SER A 39 -1.99 -19.71 4.17
N PRO A 40 -1.61 -20.81 4.85
CA PRO A 40 -1.98 -21.06 6.26
C PRO A 40 -1.56 -19.95 7.23
N VAL A 41 -0.50 -19.19 6.92
CA VAL A 41 -0.08 -18.03 7.73
C VAL A 41 -0.75 -16.72 7.31
N GLY A 42 -1.72 -16.77 6.39
CA GLY A 42 -2.44 -15.61 5.91
C GLY A 42 -1.71 -14.78 4.85
N ARG A 43 -0.70 -15.33 4.15
CA ARG A 43 -0.05 -14.65 3.03
C ARG A 43 -0.94 -14.74 1.79
N LEU A 44 -1.40 -13.61 1.27
CA LEU A 44 -2.10 -13.54 -0.01
C LEU A 44 -1.09 -13.61 -1.16
N TYR A 45 -1.37 -14.41 -2.20
CA TYR A 45 -0.48 -14.57 -3.36
C TYR A 45 -1.25 -14.98 -4.61
N ALA A 46 -0.67 -14.71 -5.78
CA ALA A 46 -1.24 -15.13 -7.05
C ALA A 46 -1.06 -16.64 -7.25
N GLU A 47 -2.13 -17.33 -7.60
CA GLU A 47 -2.17 -18.74 -7.96
C GLU A 47 -2.47 -18.89 -9.46
N VAL A 48 -1.82 -19.85 -10.12
CA VAL A 48 -1.96 -20.04 -11.56
C VAL A 48 -2.61 -21.40 -11.84
N SER A 49 -3.78 -21.39 -12.51
CA SER A 49 -4.50 -22.63 -12.90
C SER A 49 -3.83 -23.34 -14.09
N ASN A 50 -4.35 -24.53 -14.41
CA ASN A 50 -3.89 -25.32 -15.58
C ASN A 50 -4.29 -24.70 -16.93
N ASP A 51 -5.21 -23.73 -16.97
CA ASP A 51 -5.61 -23.02 -18.19
C ASP A 51 -4.56 -22.04 -18.68
N CYS A 52 -3.47 -21.89 -17.93
CA CYS A 52 -2.38 -20.99 -18.25
C CYS A 52 -1.66 -21.41 -19.54
N ILE A 53 -1.63 -20.51 -20.52
CA ILE A 53 -0.95 -20.71 -21.83
C ILE A 53 0.52 -20.25 -21.82
N ASN A 54 1.09 -19.90 -20.67
CA ASN A 54 2.46 -19.42 -20.52
C ASN A 54 2.86 -18.24 -21.43
N CYS A 55 1.92 -17.31 -21.69
CA CYS A 55 2.14 -16.14 -22.56
C CYS A 55 3.07 -15.05 -21.97
N GLY A 56 3.33 -15.08 -20.66
CA GLY A 56 4.24 -14.15 -19.98
C GLY A 56 3.69 -12.75 -19.70
N LEU A 57 2.44 -12.41 -20.07
CA LEU A 57 1.87 -11.08 -19.84
C LEU A 57 1.85 -10.69 -18.36
N CYS A 58 1.53 -11.64 -17.49
CA CYS A 58 1.50 -11.43 -16.04
C CYS A 58 2.88 -11.03 -15.47
N MET A 59 3.96 -11.51 -16.08
CA MET A 59 5.33 -11.15 -15.67
C MET A 59 5.67 -9.70 -16.04
N LYS A 60 5.19 -9.24 -17.21
CA LYS A 60 5.46 -7.88 -17.72
C LYS A 60 4.83 -6.77 -16.85
N VAL A 61 3.76 -7.09 -16.12
CA VAL A 61 3.06 -6.11 -15.27
C VAL A 61 3.38 -6.27 -13.79
N CYS A 62 4.13 -7.30 -13.41
CA CYS A 62 4.42 -7.58 -12.01
C CYS A 62 5.40 -6.57 -11.41
N PRO A 63 5.04 -5.84 -10.34
CA PRO A 63 5.94 -4.88 -9.69
C PRO A 63 7.12 -5.55 -8.96
N SER A 64 7.12 -6.89 -8.86
CA SER A 64 8.25 -7.64 -8.32
C SER A 64 9.26 -8.06 -9.39
N LEU A 65 8.92 -7.94 -10.68
CA LEU A 65 9.79 -8.28 -11.81
C LEU A 65 10.15 -7.06 -12.64
N VAL A 66 9.26 -6.08 -12.72
CA VAL A 66 9.44 -4.89 -13.54
C VAL A 66 9.34 -3.67 -12.63
N ASN A 67 10.46 -3.07 -12.34
CA ASN A 67 10.52 -1.78 -11.67
C ASN A 67 10.72 -0.72 -12.76
N ASN A 68 9.60 -0.27 -13.33
CA ASN A 68 9.58 0.88 -14.22
C ASN A 68 9.61 2.17 -13.36
N SER A 69 10.67 2.37 -12.57
CA SER A 69 11.08 3.72 -12.32
C SER A 69 11.31 4.30 -13.72
N SER A 70 10.38 5.12 -14.21
CA SER A 70 10.52 5.84 -15.47
C SER A 70 11.95 6.37 -15.51
N ASN A 71 12.59 6.41 -16.66
CA ASN A 71 13.97 6.89 -16.83
C ASN A 71 14.26 8.26 -16.21
N GLU A 72 13.28 8.89 -15.59
CA GLU A 72 13.31 10.20 -14.93
C GLU A 72 13.57 10.11 -13.42
N THR A 73 13.32 9.00 -12.73
CA THR A 73 13.57 8.89 -11.28
C THR A 73 14.92 8.25 -10.99
N LYS A 74 15.89 9.07 -10.65
CA LYS A 74 17.25 8.62 -10.30
C LYS A 74 17.34 7.86 -8.97
N ASP A 75 16.37 8.03 -8.05
CA ASP A 75 16.37 7.39 -6.72
C ASP A 75 15.10 6.55 -6.53
N PRO A 76 15.22 5.19 -6.40
CA PRO A 76 14.09 4.28 -6.25
C PRO A 76 13.40 4.35 -4.89
N TYR A 77 13.99 5.02 -3.91
CA TYR A 77 13.42 5.22 -2.58
C TYR A 77 12.65 6.53 -2.47
N LEU A 78 13.12 7.56 -3.15
CA LEU A 78 12.58 8.92 -3.04
C LEU A 78 11.65 9.28 -4.19
N GLY A 79 12.00 8.88 -5.43
CA GLY A 79 11.31 9.29 -6.64
C GLY A 79 11.34 10.82 -6.83
N ASN A 80 10.42 11.34 -7.64
CA ASN A 80 10.25 12.79 -7.80
C ASN A 80 9.43 13.37 -6.65
N ILE A 81 9.87 14.46 -6.06
CA ILE A 81 9.20 15.19 -4.97
C ILE A 81 9.14 16.66 -5.34
N LEU A 82 7.95 17.19 -5.58
CA LEU A 82 7.75 18.61 -5.87
C LEU A 82 7.64 19.42 -4.58
N LYS A 83 6.82 18.96 -3.64
CA LYS A 83 6.57 19.64 -2.36
C LYS A 83 6.27 18.63 -1.27
N VAL A 84 6.56 19.02 -0.03
CA VAL A 84 6.25 18.28 1.19
C VAL A 84 5.44 19.16 2.13
N TYR A 85 4.38 18.60 2.69
CA TYR A 85 3.52 19.30 3.64
C TYR A 85 3.12 18.38 4.80
N THR A 86 2.64 18.95 5.89
CA THR A 86 1.69 18.32 6.81
C THR A 86 0.35 19.01 6.71
N GLY A 87 -0.75 18.32 7.09
CA GLY A 87 -2.06 18.95 7.03
C GLY A 87 -3.20 18.05 7.45
N LYS A 88 -4.39 18.64 7.46
CA LYS A 88 -5.60 17.97 7.89
C LYS A 88 -6.84 18.43 7.11
N SER A 89 -7.84 17.59 7.12
CA SER A 89 -9.18 17.89 6.59
C SER A 89 -9.87 18.99 7.41
N LEU A 90 -10.62 19.84 6.72
CA LEU A 90 -11.58 20.77 7.35
C LEU A 90 -12.99 20.15 7.49
N HIS A 91 -13.23 18.99 6.87
CA HIS A 91 -14.44 18.21 7.10
C HIS A 91 -14.32 17.44 8.43
N HIS A 92 -15.07 17.87 9.44
CA HIS A 92 -14.98 17.32 10.79
C HIS A 92 -15.13 15.80 10.83
N SER A 93 -16.12 15.24 10.12
CA SER A 93 -16.36 13.78 10.09
C SER A 93 -15.19 13.00 9.48
N TYR A 94 -14.60 13.50 8.39
CA TYR A 94 -13.46 12.84 7.75
C TYR A 94 -12.19 12.94 8.58
N TYR A 95 -12.02 14.09 9.25
CA TYR A 95 -10.92 14.29 10.18
C TYR A 95 -11.02 13.36 11.40
N MET A 96 -12.17 13.29 12.03
CA MET A 96 -12.35 12.51 13.27
C MET A 96 -12.36 11.00 13.04
N ASN A 97 -12.91 10.51 11.93
CA ASN A 97 -12.99 9.09 11.62
C ASN A 97 -11.81 8.58 10.77
N GLY A 98 -11.03 9.46 10.16
CA GLY A 98 -9.80 9.10 9.45
C GLY A 98 -8.70 8.61 10.41
N GLN A 99 -7.73 7.86 9.90
CA GLN A 99 -6.62 7.33 10.70
C GLN A 99 -5.67 8.44 11.18
N SER A 100 -5.43 9.45 10.34
CA SER A 100 -4.56 10.61 10.59
C SER A 100 -5.34 11.90 10.38
N GLY A 101 -4.92 12.75 9.43
CA GLY A 101 -5.54 14.04 9.13
C GLY A 101 -6.82 13.98 8.29
N GLY A 102 -7.27 12.82 7.79
CA GLY A 102 -8.51 12.67 7.01
C GLY A 102 -8.43 13.16 5.56
N ILE A 103 -7.25 13.57 5.07
CA ILE A 103 -7.07 14.19 3.75
C ILE A 103 -7.44 13.23 2.61
N CYS A 104 -7.14 11.93 2.72
CA CYS A 104 -7.44 10.97 1.64
C CYS A 104 -8.93 11.00 1.26
N THR A 105 -9.80 10.83 2.25
CA THR A 105 -11.25 10.85 2.06
C THR A 105 -11.73 12.22 1.55
N THR A 106 -11.15 13.29 2.08
CA THR A 106 -11.48 14.67 1.66
C THR A 106 -11.14 14.93 0.20
N LEU A 107 -9.97 14.50 -0.26
CA LEU A 107 -9.58 14.66 -1.67
C LEU A 107 -10.50 13.87 -2.61
N LEU A 108 -10.87 12.63 -2.23
CA LEU A 108 -11.83 11.85 -3.03
C LEU A 108 -13.20 12.52 -3.06
N ASN A 109 -13.72 12.95 -1.90
CA ASN A 109 -15.00 13.68 -1.84
C ASN A 109 -14.97 14.93 -2.72
N TYR A 110 -13.90 15.71 -2.61
CA TYR A 110 -13.73 16.92 -3.41
C TYR A 110 -13.70 16.62 -4.93
N LEU A 111 -13.01 15.56 -5.34
CA LEU A 111 -12.99 15.13 -6.76
C LEU A 111 -14.38 14.74 -7.26
N PHE A 112 -15.21 14.10 -6.45
CA PHE A 112 -16.63 13.85 -6.78
C PHE A 112 -17.42 15.15 -6.85
N ASP A 113 -17.28 16.06 -5.88
CA ASP A 113 -18.01 17.33 -5.82
C ASP A 113 -17.76 18.21 -7.04
N ILE A 114 -16.54 18.24 -7.54
CA ILE A 114 -16.20 18.99 -8.76
C ILE A 114 -16.39 18.17 -10.05
N SER A 115 -17.01 16.99 -9.97
CA SER A 115 -17.22 16.07 -11.10
C SER A 115 -15.94 15.71 -11.87
N ALA A 116 -14.81 15.67 -11.19
CA ALA A 116 -13.52 15.29 -11.77
C ALA A 116 -13.36 13.76 -11.85
N ILE A 117 -14.13 13.01 -11.08
CA ILE A 117 -14.17 11.54 -11.12
C ILE A 117 -15.61 11.02 -11.10
N ASP A 118 -15.81 9.85 -11.74
CA ASP A 118 -17.06 9.08 -11.70
C ASP A 118 -17.00 7.93 -10.69
N ALA A 119 -15.78 7.53 -10.30
CA ALA A 119 -15.56 6.43 -9.36
C ALA A 119 -14.20 6.54 -8.68
N ALA A 120 -14.07 5.86 -7.55
CA ALA A 120 -12.80 5.65 -6.86
C ALA A 120 -12.57 4.17 -6.53
N ILE A 121 -11.39 3.65 -6.85
CA ILE A 121 -10.95 2.31 -6.42
C ILE A 121 -10.21 2.47 -5.10
N VAL A 122 -10.73 1.85 -4.06
CA VAL A 122 -10.23 1.98 -2.68
C VAL A 122 -10.28 0.64 -1.94
N CYS A 123 -9.61 0.56 -0.81
CA CYS A 123 -9.73 -0.55 0.12
C CYS A 123 -10.84 -0.26 1.15
N LYS A 124 -11.71 -1.25 1.42
CA LYS A 124 -12.59 -1.28 2.59
C LYS A 124 -11.83 -1.92 3.76
N PRO A 125 -11.41 -1.14 4.78
CA PRO A 125 -10.46 -1.63 5.79
C PRO A 125 -11.00 -2.78 6.64
N THR A 126 -12.30 -2.78 6.95
CA THR A 126 -12.94 -3.77 7.82
C THR A 126 -12.98 -5.18 7.22
N SER A 127 -13.04 -5.30 5.89
CA SER A 127 -13.05 -6.58 5.19
C SER A 127 -11.77 -6.86 4.39
N ALA A 128 -10.81 -5.92 4.36
CA ALA A 128 -9.60 -5.98 3.55
C ALA A 128 -9.90 -6.31 2.07
N GLN A 129 -10.90 -5.64 1.49
CA GLN A 129 -11.35 -5.85 0.12
C GLN A 129 -11.18 -4.59 -0.73
N ALA A 130 -10.87 -4.78 -2.00
CA ALA A 130 -10.96 -3.74 -3.01
C ALA A 130 -12.44 -3.47 -3.34
N ILE A 131 -12.83 -2.21 -3.31
CA ILE A 131 -14.17 -1.77 -3.72
C ILE A 131 -14.09 -0.63 -4.72
N ILE A 132 -15.15 -0.49 -5.52
CA ILE A 132 -15.37 0.66 -6.39
C ILE A 132 -16.46 1.50 -5.73
N VAL A 133 -16.11 2.73 -5.38
CA VAL A 133 -17.04 3.73 -4.84
C VAL A 133 -17.48 4.60 -5.99
N GLU A 134 -18.81 4.69 -6.23
CA GLU A 134 -19.43 5.52 -7.26
C GLU A 134 -20.30 6.64 -6.66
N ASP A 135 -20.62 6.54 -5.37
CA ASP A 135 -21.29 7.57 -4.58
C ASP A 135 -20.34 8.05 -3.48
N LYS A 136 -20.10 9.34 -3.42
CA LYS A 136 -19.22 9.95 -2.39
C LYS A 136 -19.67 9.64 -0.95
N ASP A 137 -20.97 9.42 -0.73
CA ASP A 137 -21.49 9.10 0.61
C ASP A 137 -21.00 7.75 1.12
N ASP A 138 -20.55 6.86 0.24
CA ASP A 138 -19.95 5.57 0.60
C ASP A 138 -18.48 5.67 1.01
N LEU A 139 -17.83 6.83 0.80
CA LEU A 139 -16.46 7.07 1.26
C LEU A 139 -16.32 6.90 2.78
N LYS A 140 -17.38 7.11 3.55
CA LYS A 140 -17.39 6.87 5.01
C LYS A 140 -17.02 5.43 5.40
N TYR A 141 -17.29 4.44 4.54
CA TYR A 141 -16.96 3.03 4.78
C TYR A 141 -15.51 2.66 4.41
N THR A 142 -14.77 3.59 3.83
CA THR A 142 -13.38 3.39 3.39
C THR A 142 -12.35 4.02 4.33
N GLN A 143 -12.82 4.67 5.39
CA GLN A 143 -11.96 5.33 6.37
C GLN A 143 -11.28 4.32 7.31
N GLY A 144 -10.07 4.65 7.71
CA GLY A 144 -9.24 3.80 8.58
C GLY A 144 -8.11 3.11 7.84
N SER A 145 -7.33 2.30 8.57
CA SER A 145 -6.18 1.56 8.00
C SER A 145 -6.52 0.10 7.78
N CYS A 146 -6.02 -0.45 6.67
CA CYS A 146 -5.92 -1.88 6.43
C CYS A 146 -4.44 -2.27 6.44
N TYR A 147 -4.06 -3.20 7.32
CA TYR A 147 -2.67 -3.67 7.39
C TYR A 147 -2.46 -5.03 6.73
N THR A 148 -3.51 -5.67 6.24
CA THR A 148 -3.43 -6.93 5.50
C THR A 148 -3.38 -6.71 3.99
N PRO A 149 -2.79 -7.64 3.22
CA PRO A 149 -2.72 -7.52 1.76
C PRO A 149 -4.11 -7.50 1.12
N VAL A 150 -4.25 -6.71 0.07
CA VAL A 150 -5.46 -6.61 -0.76
C VAL A 150 -5.04 -6.67 -2.22
N ASP A 151 -5.73 -7.45 -3.04
CA ASP A 151 -5.53 -7.50 -4.50
C ASP A 151 -6.25 -6.35 -5.21
N LEU A 152 -5.92 -5.12 -4.79
CA LEU A 152 -6.62 -3.89 -5.14
C LEU A 152 -6.90 -3.73 -6.64
N LEU A 153 -5.91 -4.07 -7.47
CA LEU A 153 -6.03 -3.89 -8.91
C LEU A 153 -7.01 -4.87 -9.58
N SER A 154 -7.41 -5.95 -8.89
CA SER A 154 -8.45 -6.85 -9.40
C SER A 154 -9.78 -6.11 -9.64
N ALA A 155 -10.07 -5.02 -8.92
CA ALA A 155 -11.23 -4.16 -9.13
C ALA A 155 -11.26 -3.52 -10.54
N LEU A 156 -10.11 -3.38 -11.21
CA LEU A 156 -10.05 -2.87 -12.59
C LEU A 156 -10.79 -3.72 -13.61
N LYS A 157 -11.08 -4.98 -13.30
CA LYS A 157 -11.93 -5.84 -14.15
C LYS A 157 -13.36 -5.36 -14.20
N ASN A 158 -13.83 -4.70 -13.14
CA ASN A 158 -15.23 -4.31 -12.92
C ASN A 158 -15.46 -2.80 -13.04
N ILE A 159 -14.44 -2.01 -13.47
CA ILE A 159 -14.57 -0.55 -13.54
C ILE A 159 -15.54 -0.08 -14.63
N GLY A 160 -15.83 -0.96 -15.60
CA GLY A 160 -16.80 -0.68 -16.67
C GLY A 160 -16.38 0.47 -17.58
N THR A 161 -17.36 1.30 -17.95
CA THR A 161 -17.20 2.44 -18.87
C THR A 161 -16.96 3.77 -18.16
N LYS A 162 -16.50 3.75 -16.90
CA LYS A 162 -16.22 4.98 -16.14
C LYS A 162 -15.20 5.85 -16.88
N LYS A 163 -15.51 7.13 -17.03
CA LYS A 163 -14.69 8.07 -17.81
C LYS A 163 -13.48 8.57 -17.05
N SER A 164 -13.64 8.77 -15.75
CA SER A 164 -12.59 9.27 -14.89
C SER A 164 -12.60 8.57 -13.52
N VAL A 165 -11.46 8.04 -13.14
CA VAL A 165 -11.33 7.23 -11.92
C VAL A 165 -10.14 7.68 -11.10
N ALA A 166 -10.35 7.78 -9.77
CA ALA A 166 -9.26 7.87 -8.81
C ALA A 166 -8.93 6.49 -8.24
N ILE A 167 -7.68 6.27 -7.85
CA ILE A 167 -7.26 5.08 -7.13
C ILE A 167 -6.46 5.45 -5.89
N VAL A 168 -6.77 4.81 -4.76
CA VAL A 168 -5.98 4.91 -3.53
C VAL A 168 -5.24 3.59 -3.33
N GLY A 169 -3.91 3.62 -3.36
CA GLY A 169 -3.13 2.40 -3.34
C GLY A 169 -1.81 2.47 -2.60
N LEU A 170 -1.31 1.29 -2.25
CA LEU A 170 0.05 1.10 -1.75
C LEU A 170 1.06 1.18 -2.92
N PRO A 171 2.37 1.32 -2.66
CA PRO A 171 3.39 1.38 -3.70
C PRO A 171 3.31 0.23 -4.72
N CYS A 172 3.15 -1.01 -4.25
CA CYS A 172 3.02 -2.17 -5.14
C CYS A 172 1.76 -2.13 -6.02
N HIS A 173 0.66 -1.54 -5.54
CA HIS A 173 -0.55 -1.32 -6.34
C HIS A 173 -0.30 -0.30 -7.45
N LEU A 174 0.21 0.87 -7.10
CA LEU A 174 0.42 1.94 -8.08
C LEU A 174 1.54 1.62 -9.07
N GLN A 175 2.59 0.90 -8.64
CA GLN A 175 3.61 0.39 -9.55
C GLN A 175 3.03 -0.65 -10.53
N GLY A 176 2.19 -1.58 -10.03
CA GLY A 176 1.47 -2.53 -10.88
C GLY A 176 0.54 -1.84 -11.88
N LEU A 177 -0.18 -0.79 -11.46
CA LEU A 177 -1.00 0.05 -12.34
C LEU A 177 -0.16 0.77 -13.39
N GLN A 178 0.98 1.35 -12.99
CA GLN A 178 1.89 2.00 -13.93
C GLN A 178 2.39 1.02 -15.00
N ASN A 179 2.74 -0.22 -14.61
CA ASN A 179 3.13 -1.27 -15.55
C ASN A 179 1.98 -1.64 -16.50
N LEU A 180 0.73 -1.71 -15.99
CA LEU A 180 -0.47 -1.90 -16.81
C LEU A 180 -0.65 -0.76 -17.82
N GLN A 181 -0.54 0.48 -17.38
CA GLN A 181 -0.67 1.67 -18.23
C GLN A 181 0.42 1.74 -19.31
N ASN A 182 1.65 1.35 -18.99
CA ASN A 182 2.77 1.34 -19.95
C ASN A 182 2.52 0.34 -21.10
N ILE A 183 1.88 -0.80 -20.83
CA ILE A 183 1.67 -1.86 -21.82
C ILE A 183 0.31 -1.72 -22.50
N PHE A 184 -0.71 -1.33 -21.76
CA PHE A 184 -2.11 -1.27 -22.21
C PHE A 184 -2.71 0.13 -22.02
N ARG A 185 -2.01 1.17 -22.47
CA ARG A 185 -2.33 2.58 -22.23
C ARG A 185 -3.81 2.89 -22.42
N LYS A 186 -4.39 2.57 -23.58
CA LYS A 186 -5.80 2.87 -23.90
C LYS A 186 -6.80 2.20 -22.96
N ARG A 187 -6.44 1.03 -22.39
CA ARG A 187 -7.34 0.28 -21.50
C ARG A 187 -7.44 0.90 -20.11
N PHE A 188 -6.40 1.60 -19.68
CA PHE A 188 -6.30 2.13 -18.30
C PHE A 188 -6.04 3.65 -18.28
N GLU A 189 -6.28 4.34 -19.39
CA GLU A 189 -6.10 5.80 -19.48
C GLU A 189 -7.10 6.59 -18.64
N ASN A 190 -8.24 5.95 -18.30
CA ASN A 190 -9.27 6.53 -17.46
C ASN A 190 -8.91 6.61 -15.97
N ILE A 191 -7.80 6.01 -15.54
CA ILE A 191 -7.30 6.17 -14.17
C ILE A 191 -6.46 7.45 -14.12
N HIS A 192 -7.11 8.54 -13.73
CA HIS A 192 -6.52 9.88 -13.80
C HIS A 192 -5.81 10.29 -12.53
N TYR A 193 -6.34 9.96 -11.34
CA TYR A 193 -5.78 10.37 -10.06
C TYR A 193 -5.23 9.18 -9.27
N LYS A 194 -3.96 9.26 -8.89
CA LYS A 194 -3.27 8.23 -8.12
C LYS A 194 -2.89 8.79 -6.75
N ILE A 195 -3.67 8.44 -5.73
CA ILE A 195 -3.39 8.79 -4.34
C ILE A 195 -2.64 7.62 -3.71
N GLY A 196 -1.38 7.85 -3.37
CA GLY A 196 -0.52 6.86 -2.74
C GLY A 196 -0.59 6.93 -1.22
N LEU A 197 -0.43 5.79 -0.57
CA LEU A 197 -0.20 5.72 0.87
C LEU A 197 1.26 5.36 1.14
N ILE A 198 1.89 6.00 2.12
CA ILE A 198 3.20 5.58 2.62
C ILE A 198 3.05 4.18 3.21
N CYS A 199 3.92 3.26 2.81
CA CYS A 199 3.84 1.86 3.21
C CYS A 199 5.18 1.35 3.73
N ASP A 200 5.25 1.05 5.03
CA ASP A 200 6.40 0.33 5.57
C ASP A 200 6.31 -1.17 5.21
N ARG A 201 5.16 -1.78 5.42
CA ARG A 201 4.83 -3.18 5.13
C ARG A 201 3.33 -3.44 5.26
N VAL A 202 2.88 -4.57 4.71
CA VAL A 202 1.62 -5.22 5.09
C VAL A 202 1.92 -6.41 5.99
N LEU A 203 0.88 -6.98 6.62
CA LEU A 203 0.99 -8.13 7.51
C LEU A 203 0.11 -9.26 6.96
N CYS A 204 0.62 -10.48 6.92
CA CYS A 204 -0.18 -11.66 6.59
C CYS A 204 -1.44 -11.72 7.46
N SER A 205 -2.58 -12.09 6.88
CA SER A 205 -3.88 -12.01 7.59
C SER A 205 -3.99 -12.89 8.84
N GLY A 206 -3.14 -13.92 8.99
CA GLY A 206 -3.07 -14.72 10.20
C GLY A 206 -2.80 -13.94 11.50
N ILE A 207 -2.26 -12.72 11.42
CA ILE A 207 -2.18 -11.83 12.59
C ILE A 207 -3.58 -11.41 13.07
N GLN A 208 -4.56 -11.30 12.16
CA GLN A 208 -5.94 -11.00 12.54
C GLN A 208 -6.54 -12.15 13.35
N ASP A 209 -6.32 -13.39 12.91
CA ASP A 209 -6.81 -14.58 13.61
C ASP A 209 -6.26 -14.63 15.05
N VAL A 210 -4.96 -14.34 15.22
CA VAL A 210 -4.34 -14.25 16.55
C VAL A 210 -4.97 -13.14 17.39
N ILE A 211 -5.18 -11.95 16.83
CA ILE A 211 -5.77 -10.82 17.55
C ILE A 211 -7.23 -11.14 17.94
N LEU A 212 -8.00 -11.70 17.03
CA LEU A 212 -9.39 -12.12 17.30
C LEU A 212 -9.46 -13.19 18.40
N ALA A 213 -8.56 -14.15 18.38
CA ALA A 213 -8.52 -15.25 19.36
C ALA A 213 -8.07 -14.80 20.78
N LEU A 214 -7.56 -13.59 20.99
CA LEU A 214 -7.12 -13.13 22.32
C LEU A 214 -8.23 -13.09 23.36
N HIS A 215 -9.46 -12.79 22.96
CA HIS A 215 -10.58 -12.57 23.87
C HIS A 215 -11.78 -13.48 23.60
N SER A 216 -11.78 -14.20 22.49
CA SER A 216 -12.86 -15.11 22.11
C SER A 216 -12.29 -16.30 21.35
N LYS A 217 -12.95 -17.48 21.47
CA LYS A 217 -12.65 -18.61 20.60
C LYS A 217 -13.19 -18.43 19.17
N SER A 218 -14.02 -17.39 18.96
CA SER A 218 -14.57 -17.04 17.65
C SER A 218 -13.60 -16.15 16.91
N THR A 219 -13.45 -16.39 15.61
CA THR A 219 -12.78 -15.51 14.65
C THR A 219 -13.77 -14.63 13.88
N ASP A 220 -15.07 -14.67 14.25
CA ASP A 220 -16.14 -13.94 13.60
C ASP A 220 -16.18 -12.52 14.12
N GLY A 221 -15.46 -11.65 13.47
CA GLY A 221 -15.32 -10.25 13.85
C GLY A 221 -14.44 -9.48 12.89
N TYR A 222 -14.28 -8.20 13.16
CA TYR A 222 -13.41 -7.36 12.38
C TYR A 222 -12.54 -6.47 13.26
N ILE A 223 -11.44 -6.00 12.70
CA ILE A 223 -10.40 -5.24 13.39
C ILE A 223 -10.35 -3.82 12.86
N HIS A 224 -10.53 -2.85 13.75
CA HIS A 224 -10.11 -1.47 13.52
C HIS A 224 -8.66 -1.30 13.99
N TRP A 225 -7.76 -1.19 13.05
CA TRP A 225 -6.36 -0.89 13.34
C TRP A 225 -6.22 0.58 13.77
N ARG A 226 -5.53 0.85 14.87
CA ARG A 226 -5.25 2.22 15.32
C ARG A 226 -6.50 3.13 15.35
N LYS A 227 -7.53 2.75 16.09
CA LYS A 227 -8.77 3.53 16.23
C LYS A 227 -8.51 4.75 17.12
N LYS A 228 -8.34 5.95 16.53
CA LYS A 228 -8.24 7.20 17.30
C LYS A 228 -9.62 7.67 17.80
N ASN A 229 -9.63 8.58 18.78
CA ASN A 229 -10.85 9.15 19.37
C ASN A 229 -11.81 8.07 19.90
N PHE A 230 -11.26 7.06 20.56
CA PHE A 230 -11.99 5.92 21.08
C PHE A 230 -11.63 5.70 22.55
N ASN A 231 -12.60 5.75 23.47
CA ASN A 231 -12.42 5.50 24.91
C ASN A 231 -11.22 6.25 25.53
N GLY A 232 -11.05 7.54 25.19
CA GLY A 232 -9.93 8.36 25.68
C GLY A 232 -8.61 8.20 24.93
N TYR A 233 -8.51 7.25 23.99
CA TYR A 233 -7.34 7.14 23.12
C TYR A 233 -7.36 8.20 22.02
N ASN A 234 -6.23 8.82 21.78
CA ASN A 234 -6.00 9.83 20.75
C ASN A 234 -5.23 9.23 19.54
N TYR A 235 -4.85 10.08 18.57
CA TYR A 235 -4.08 9.66 17.40
C TYR A 235 -2.76 8.94 17.77
N ASN A 236 -1.99 9.49 18.73
CA ASN A 236 -0.68 8.94 19.10
C ASN A 236 -0.77 7.60 19.85
N SER A 237 -1.80 7.44 20.66
CA SER A 237 -2.06 6.24 21.47
C SER A 237 -3.09 5.28 20.86
N ALA A 238 -3.56 5.53 19.65
CA ALA A 238 -4.66 4.81 18.99
C ALA A 238 -4.50 3.28 19.07
N PRO A 239 -5.44 2.56 19.72
CA PRO A 239 -5.37 1.14 19.93
C PRO A 239 -5.89 0.35 18.72
N ILE A 240 -5.74 -0.96 18.76
CA ILE A 240 -6.51 -1.90 17.96
C ILE A 240 -7.85 -2.11 18.67
N VAL A 241 -8.97 -1.97 17.95
CA VAL A 241 -10.31 -2.28 18.47
C VAL A 241 -10.86 -3.47 17.71
N VAL A 242 -11.15 -4.53 18.44
CA VAL A 242 -11.77 -5.75 17.92
C VAL A 242 -13.26 -5.66 18.17
N LYS A 243 -14.07 -5.91 17.13
CA LYS A 243 -15.53 -5.98 17.22
C LYS A 243 -16.00 -7.33 16.76
N TYR A 244 -16.75 -8.03 17.58
CA TYR A 244 -17.35 -9.32 17.25
C TYR A 244 -18.81 -9.15 16.79
N GLU A 245 -19.32 -10.13 16.05
CA GLU A 245 -20.70 -10.12 15.54
C GLU A 245 -21.76 -10.05 16.65
N ASN A 246 -21.47 -10.56 17.84
CA ASN A 246 -22.35 -10.47 19.01
C ASN A 246 -22.40 -9.07 19.63
N GLY A 247 -21.74 -8.08 19.01
CA GLY A 247 -21.68 -6.68 19.46
C GLY A 247 -20.65 -6.40 20.57
N SER A 248 -19.91 -7.39 21.06
CA SER A 248 -18.84 -7.13 22.03
C SER A 248 -17.62 -6.46 21.36
N GLU A 249 -16.99 -5.56 22.13
CA GLU A 249 -15.79 -4.82 21.68
C GLU A 249 -14.65 -5.01 22.68
N TYR A 250 -13.44 -5.17 22.19
CA TYR A 250 -12.24 -5.29 23.01
C TYR A 250 -11.13 -4.39 22.48
N VAL A 251 -10.36 -3.84 23.42
CA VAL A 251 -9.20 -3.00 23.11
C VAL A 251 -7.93 -3.83 23.27
N VAL A 252 -7.15 -3.87 22.20
CA VAL A 252 -5.82 -4.50 22.17
C VAL A 252 -4.78 -3.39 22.00
N PRO A 253 -3.76 -3.27 22.88
CA PRO A 253 -2.72 -2.27 22.72
C PRO A 253 -2.02 -2.37 21.36
N ASN A 254 -1.75 -1.24 20.72
CA ASN A 254 -1.06 -1.23 19.42
C ASN A 254 0.37 -1.83 19.49
N THR A 255 0.98 -1.86 20.67
CA THR A 255 2.24 -2.56 20.95
C THR A 255 2.19 -4.04 20.59
N PHE A 256 1.02 -4.68 20.68
CA PHE A 256 0.84 -6.07 20.27
C PHE A 256 1.13 -6.28 18.78
N ARG A 257 0.66 -5.37 17.91
CA ARG A 257 0.99 -5.39 16.48
C ARG A 257 2.50 -5.22 16.26
N TYR A 258 3.15 -4.35 17.03
CA TYR A 258 4.60 -4.16 16.91
C TYR A 258 5.38 -5.40 17.32
N ALA A 259 4.95 -6.12 18.36
CA ALA A 259 5.59 -7.37 18.78
C ALA A 259 5.48 -8.49 17.72
N LEU A 260 4.37 -8.56 17.01
CA LEU A 260 4.11 -9.61 16.02
C LEU A 260 4.50 -9.25 14.58
N LYS A 261 4.73 -7.97 14.29
CA LYS A 261 4.90 -7.49 12.91
C LYS A 261 5.95 -8.25 12.10
N ASP A 262 7.07 -8.62 12.73
CA ASP A 262 8.15 -9.28 12.02
C ASP A 262 7.83 -10.74 11.67
N MET A 263 7.02 -11.42 12.48
CA MET A 263 6.54 -12.78 12.18
C MET A 263 5.57 -12.80 10.99
N TYR A 264 4.74 -11.76 10.88
CA TYR A 264 3.69 -11.67 9.85
C TYR A 264 4.05 -10.80 8.65
N THR A 265 5.27 -10.25 8.58
CA THR A 265 5.70 -9.46 7.42
C THR A 265 6.01 -10.37 6.23
N PRO A 266 5.32 -10.23 5.08
CA PRO A 266 5.66 -10.99 3.87
C PRO A 266 7.11 -10.73 3.43
N PRO A 267 7.85 -11.75 2.94
CA PRO A 267 9.23 -11.59 2.47
C PRO A 267 9.39 -10.48 1.42
N ARG A 268 8.42 -10.31 0.52
CA ARG A 268 8.43 -9.23 -0.48
C ARG A 268 8.53 -7.83 0.17
N CYS A 269 7.86 -7.59 1.29
CA CYS A 269 7.89 -6.29 1.97
C CYS A 269 9.26 -5.95 2.54
N ARG A 270 10.07 -6.96 2.89
CA ARG A 270 11.42 -6.77 3.42
C ARG A 270 12.41 -6.27 2.38
N VAL A 271 12.20 -6.63 1.11
CA VAL A 271 13.05 -6.22 -0.03
C VAL A 271 12.43 -5.08 -0.86
N CYS A 272 11.34 -4.47 -0.38
CA CYS A 272 10.68 -3.38 -1.09
C CYS A 272 11.41 -2.05 -0.87
N SER A 273 11.95 -1.46 -1.93
CA SER A 273 12.58 -0.14 -1.89
C SER A 273 11.56 1.01 -1.79
N ASP A 274 10.38 0.83 -2.41
CA ASP A 274 9.38 1.88 -2.50
C ASP A 274 8.50 1.93 -1.24
N LYS A 275 8.95 2.69 -0.25
CA LYS A 275 8.15 3.04 0.94
C LYS A 275 7.27 4.26 0.68
N LEU A 276 7.78 5.20 -0.13
CA LEU A 276 7.19 6.52 -0.31
C LEU A 276 6.24 6.62 -1.51
N ASN A 277 5.89 5.50 -2.14
CA ASN A 277 4.93 5.44 -3.24
C ASN A 277 5.29 6.35 -4.42
N ILE A 278 6.40 6.03 -5.07
CA ILE A 278 7.05 6.90 -6.08
C ILE A 278 6.23 7.12 -7.36
N THR A 279 5.22 6.28 -7.61
CA THR A 279 4.37 6.34 -8.82
C THR A 279 3.03 7.06 -8.61
N ALA A 280 2.77 7.58 -7.42
CA ALA A 280 1.57 8.35 -7.10
C ALA A 280 1.63 9.80 -7.61
N ASP A 281 0.49 10.48 -7.66
CA ASP A 281 0.41 11.93 -7.87
C ASP A 281 0.54 12.70 -6.54
N ILE A 282 -0.15 12.19 -5.51
CA ILE A 282 -0.08 12.65 -4.11
C ILE A 282 0.18 11.44 -3.24
N VAL A 283 1.03 11.59 -2.22
CA VAL A 283 1.26 10.54 -1.23
C VAL A 283 0.86 11.03 0.15
N LEU A 284 0.17 10.18 0.89
CA LEU A 284 -0.29 10.47 2.25
C LEU A 284 0.29 9.46 3.24
N GLY A 285 0.68 9.95 4.40
CA GLY A 285 1.20 9.11 5.49
C GLY A 285 1.06 9.79 6.83
N ASP A 286 1.74 9.26 7.83
CA ASP A 286 1.83 9.85 9.17
C ASP A 286 3.13 10.67 9.30
N PRO A 287 3.09 11.87 9.90
CA PRO A 287 4.25 12.75 10.08
C PRO A 287 5.08 12.35 11.32
N TRP A 288 5.54 11.09 11.36
CA TRP A 288 6.33 10.59 12.48
C TRP A 288 7.56 11.46 12.75
N ARG A 289 7.85 11.74 14.02
CA ARG A 289 9.03 12.52 14.48
C ARG A 289 9.09 13.96 13.98
N MET A 290 8.09 14.45 13.28
CA MET A 290 8.01 15.87 12.93
C MET A 290 7.58 16.70 14.12
N SER A 291 8.18 17.87 14.28
CA SER A 291 7.76 18.88 15.27
C SER A 291 6.54 19.65 14.78
N ASN A 292 5.84 20.28 15.70
CA ASN A 292 4.69 21.15 15.41
C ASN A 292 3.60 20.48 14.55
N VAL A 293 3.23 19.25 14.92
CA VAL A 293 2.11 18.48 14.37
C VAL A 293 1.09 18.17 15.47
N ASP A 294 -0.18 18.03 15.10
CA ASP A 294 -1.23 17.66 16.03
C ASP A 294 -1.14 16.17 16.41
N LEU A 295 -0.51 15.85 17.52
CA LEU A 295 -0.35 14.47 18.01
C LEU A 295 -1.62 13.97 18.74
N VAL A 296 -2.60 14.81 18.99
CA VAL A 296 -3.87 14.43 19.64
C VAL A 296 -4.87 13.95 18.61
N ASN A 297 -5.14 14.78 17.60
CA ASN A 297 -6.14 14.46 16.58
C ASN A 297 -5.52 13.89 15.28
N GLY A 298 -4.24 14.11 15.08
CA GLY A 298 -3.47 13.63 13.94
C GLY A 298 -3.47 14.55 12.73
N GLU A 299 -2.39 14.52 12.00
CA GLU A 299 -2.22 15.16 10.69
C GLU A 299 -1.72 14.14 9.67
N ASN A 300 -1.87 14.43 8.38
CA ASN A 300 -1.20 13.69 7.33
C ASN A 300 0.14 14.36 7.00
N LEU A 301 1.18 13.54 6.78
CA LEU A 301 2.29 13.88 5.92
C LEU A 301 1.81 13.79 4.48
N ILE A 302 2.15 14.77 3.66
CA ILE A 302 1.71 14.90 2.26
C ILE A 302 2.91 15.12 1.37
N ILE A 303 3.04 14.34 0.30
CA ILE A 303 4.05 14.53 -0.73
C ILE A 303 3.33 14.79 -2.06
N ALA A 304 3.51 15.96 -2.66
CA ALA A 304 3.11 16.22 -4.02
C ALA A 304 4.22 15.74 -4.97
N ARG A 305 3.88 14.88 -5.92
CA ARG A 305 4.85 14.25 -6.83
C ARG A 305 4.72 14.70 -8.28
N THR A 306 3.51 15.05 -8.69
CA THR A 306 3.22 15.48 -10.06
C THR A 306 2.55 16.85 -10.05
N PRO A 307 2.61 17.60 -11.18
CA PRO A 307 1.85 18.85 -11.30
C PRO A 307 0.35 18.66 -11.04
N LEU A 308 -0.24 17.54 -11.50
CA LEU A 308 -1.64 17.21 -11.23
C LEU A 308 -1.93 17.08 -9.73
N GLY A 309 -1.05 16.37 -9.01
CA GLY A 309 -1.19 16.22 -7.56
C GLY A 309 -1.03 17.53 -6.82
N LEU A 310 -0.07 18.37 -7.22
CA LEU A 310 0.12 19.69 -6.61
C LEU A 310 -1.08 20.60 -6.86
N GLU A 311 -1.59 20.66 -8.09
CA GLU A 311 -2.78 21.42 -8.45
C GLU A 311 -4.01 21.01 -7.65
N LEU A 312 -4.23 19.69 -7.46
CA LEU A 312 -5.34 19.19 -6.64
C LEU A 312 -5.22 19.66 -5.19
N LEU A 313 -4.02 19.63 -4.60
CA LEU A 313 -3.80 20.12 -3.24
C LEU A 313 -4.06 21.63 -3.13
N GLU A 314 -3.53 22.42 -4.06
CA GLU A 314 -3.69 23.87 -4.06
C GLU A 314 -5.15 24.27 -4.22
N LYS A 315 -5.90 23.63 -5.12
CA LYS A 315 -7.34 23.83 -5.28
C LYS A 315 -8.12 23.44 -4.01
N SER A 316 -7.78 22.30 -3.41
CA SER A 316 -8.43 21.85 -2.17
C SER A 316 -8.20 22.80 -0.99
N VAL A 317 -7.04 23.45 -0.92
CA VAL A 317 -6.76 24.52 0.07
C VAL A 317 -7.58 25.77 -0.24
N LYS A 318 -7.56 26.22 -1.48
CA LYS A 318 -8.30 27.41 -1.93
C LYS A 318 -9.80 27.28 -1.65
N ASP A 319 -10.36 26.09 -1.85
CA ASP A 319 -11.78 25.79 -1.66
C ASP A 319 -12.11 25.34 -0.22
N ASN A 320 -11.20 25.61 0.74
CA ASN A 320 -11.38 25.33 2.16
C ASN A 320 -11.75 23.86 2.47
N GLN A 321 -11.15 22.91 1.76
CA GLN A 321 -11.34 21.48 2.01
C GLN A 321 -10.31 20.96 3.02
N ILE A 322 -9.08 21.44 2.94
CA ILE A 322 -7.94 21.03 3.76
C ILE A 322 -7.12 22.24 4.21
N THR A 323 -6.33 22.08 5.28
CA THR A 323 -5.23 22.97 5.62
C THR A 323 -3.91 22.23 5.47
N ILE A 324 -2.88 22.93 4.99
CA ILE A 324 -1.54 22.38 4.83
C ILE A 324 -0.47 23.33 5.37
N THR A 325 0.63 22.77 5.88
CA THR A 325 1.82 23.49 6.34
C THR A 325 3.03 22.94 5.59
N SER A 326 3.83 23.81 4.98
CA SER A 326 5.04 23.41 4.24
C SER A 326 6.07 22.78 5.15
N ARG A 327 6.73 21.72 4.66
CA ARG A 327 7.81 20.99 5.34
C ARG A 327 9.04 20.90 4.44
N SER A 328 10.19 20.75 5.08
CA SER A 328 11.44 20.54 4.35
C SER A 328 11.58 19.09 3.84
N PHE A 329 12.41 18.91 2.84
CA PHE A 329 12.79 17.59 2.36
C PHE A 329 13.50 16.75 3.44
N GLN A 330 14.33 17.40 4.27
CA GLN A 330 15.04 16.70 5.34
C GLN A 330 14.09 16.18 6.41
N GLU A 331 13.05 16.94 6.79
CA GLU A 331 12.02 16.45 7.71
C GLU A 331 11.32 15.21 7.17
N LEU A 332 11.08 15.11 5.86
CA LEU A 332 10.52 13.90 5.24
C LEU A 332 11.46 12.69 5.41
N ILE A 333 12.76 12.86 5.09
CA ILE A 333 13.76 11.80 5.18
C ILE A 333 13.81 11.25 6.62
N ASP A 334 13.95 12.15 7.60
CA ASP A 334 14.08 11.80 9.02
C ASP A 334 12.77 11.21 9.57
N SER A 335 11.62 11.78 9.20
CA SER A 335 10.30 11.29 9.60
C SER A 335 10.07 9.86 9.15
N GLN A 336 10.43 9.54 7.92
CA GLN A 336 10.14 8.24 7.31
C GLN A 336 11.30 7.25 7.42
N LEU A 337 12.40 7.61 8.08
CA LEU A 337 13.58 6.74 8.25
C LEU A 337 14.04 6.17 6.89
N VAL A 338 14.24 7.04 5.92
CA VAL A 338 14.56 6.61 4.55
C VAL A 338 15.92 5.92 4.49
N GLU A 339 16.92 6.44 5.21
CA GLU A 339 18.27 5.87 5.22
C GLU A 339 18.29 4.49 5.91
N GLU A 340 17.55 4.33 7.00
CA GLU A 340 17.39 3.03 7.66
C GLU A 340 16.68 2.03 6.74
N ARG A 341 15.68 2.50 5.97
CA ARG A 341 15.01 1.66 4.99
C ARG A 341 15.96 1.20 3.89
N LYS A 342 16.81 2.07 3.36
CA LYS A 342 17.83 1.72 2.37
C LYS A 342 18.77 0.62 2.89
N LYS A 343 19.29 0.76 4.11
CA LYS A 343 20.13 -0.24 4.76
C LYS A 343 19.41 -1.58 4.91
N GLN A 344 18.20 -1.59 5.44
CA GLN A 344 17.42 -2.82 5.63
C GLN A 344 17.15 -3.54 4.31
N VAL A 345 16.70 -2.81 3.27
CA VAL A 345 16.43 -3.41 1.95
C VAL A 345 17.69 -3.99 1.34
N SER A 346 18.82 -3.30 1.43
CA SER A 346 20.10 -3.80 0.93
C SER A 346 20.50 -5.10 1.63
N LEU A 347 20.41 -5.15 2.96
CA LEU A 347 20.73 -6.33 3.75
C LEU A 347 19.85 -7.53 3.37
N TYR A 348 18.53 -7.37 3.39
CA TYR A 348 17.60 -8.44 3.03
C TYR A 348 17.76 -8.88 1.57
N SER A 349 18.05 -7.95 0.66
CA SER A 349 18.28 -8.25 -0.76
C SER A 349 19.48 -9.16 -0.96
N LYS A 350 20.58 -8.94 -0.23
CA LYS A 350 21.74 -9.84 -0.26
C LYS A 350 21.37 -11.24 0.20
N VAL A 351 20.68 -11.37 1.32
CA VAL A 351 20.23 -12.68 1.85
C VAL A 351 19.30 -13.39 0.86
N VAL A 352 18.36 -12.68 0.25
CA VAL A 352 17.44 -13.25 -0.75
C VAL A 352 18.20 -13.71 -2.00
N LYS A 353 19.15 -12.90 -2.50
CA LYS A 353 19.97 -13.24 -3.68
C LYS A 353 20.80 -14.50 -3.47
N GLU A 354 21.39 -14.66 -2.28
CA GLU A 354 22.16 -15.85 -1.94
C GLU A 354 21.33 -17.13 -1.85
N ASN A 355 20.10 -17.05 -1.33
CA ASN A 355 19.25 -18.20 -1.10
C ASN A 355 18.28 -18.49 -2.27
N PHE A 356 18.05 -17.51 -3.14
CA PHE A 356 17.15 -17.60 -4.30
C PHE A 356 17.83 -17.09 -5.57
N PRO A 357 18.90 -17.74 -6.05
CA PRO A 357 19.75 -17.24 -7.15
C PRO A 357 19.03 -17.12 -8.52
N LYS A 358 17.82 -17.67 -8.64
CA LYS A 358 17.00 -17.54 -9.87
C LYS A 358 16.17 -16.27 -9.93
N ILE A 359 16.18 -15.47 -8.86
CA ILE A 359 15.47 -14.19 -8.83
C ILE A 359 16.37 -13.17 -9.52
N ASP A 360 15.84 -12.58 -10.59
CA ASP A 360 16.56 -11.59 -11.38
C ASP A 360 17.01 -10.40 -10.51
N SER A 361 18.26 -9.99 -10.67
CA SER A 361 18.93 -8.94 -9.89
C SER A 361 18.23 -7.56 -9.95
N HIS A 362 17.36 -7.34 -10.94
CA HIS A 362 16.54 -6.13 -11.04
C HIS A 362 15.55 -5.94 -9.88
N LEU A 363 15.27 -6.98 -9.09
CA LEU A 363 14.43 -6.90 -7.89
C LEU A 363 15.19 -6.44 -6.66
N LEU A 364 16.50 -6.46 -6.72
CA LEU A 364 17.38 -6.30 -5.59
C LEU A 364 18.35 -5.17 -5.90
N TRP A 365 18.11 -4.02 -5.29
CA TRP A 365 19.03 -2.87 -5.42
C TRP A 365 20.32 -3.19 -4.67
N ASP A 366 21.37 -3.46 -5.42
CA ASP A 366 22.73 -3.61 -4.89
C ASP A 366 23.29 -2.25 -4.48
N ASN A 367 23.96 -2.21 -3.34
CA ASN A 367 24.88 -1.16 -2.91
C ASN A 367 24.32 0.01 -2.11
N TYR A 368 23.75 -0.27 -0.94
CA TYR A 368 23.70 0.77 0.08
C TYR A 368 24.50 0.35 1.32
N GLY A 369 25.83 0.48 1.25
CA GLY A 369 26.77 0.57 2.38
C GLY A 369 26.67 -0.44 3.52
N VAL A 370 26.01 -1.61 3.31
CA VAL A 370 25.99 -2.66 4.32
C VAL A 370 27.33 -3.38 4.29
N SER A 371 28.07 -3.31 5.38
CA SER A 371 29.34 -4.01 5.53
C SER A 371 29.14 -5.53 5.57
N SER A 372 30.17 -6.30 5.21
CA SER A 372 30.18 -7.76 5.37
C SER A 372 29.93 -8.18 6.82
N PHE A 373 30.44 -7.39 7.76
CA PHE A 373 30.26 -7.61 9.20
C PHE A 373 28.77 -7.50 9.62
N GLU A 374 28.03 -6.50 9.13
CA GLU A 374 26.60 -6.36 9.41
C GLU A 374 25.78 -7.51 8.81
N LEU A 375 26.19 -8.01 7.64
CA LEU A 375 25.55 -9.14 7.00
C LEU A 375 25.76 -10.45 7.78
N ASP A 376 26.98 -10.68 8.27
CA ASP A 376 27.30 -11.88 9.05
C ASP A 376 26.60 -11.88 10.40
N ASN A 377 26.50 -10.75 11.08
CA ASN A 377 25.71 -10.61 12.30
C ASN A 377 24.21 -10.89 12.06
N PHE A 378 23.67 -10.47 10.92
CA PHE A 378 22.28 -10.73 10.58
C PHE A 378 22.00 -12.22 10.29
N LYS A 379 22.95 -12.94 9.67
CA LYS A 379 22.81 -14.39 9.40
C LYS A 379 22.89 -15.23 10.66
N ASN A 380 23.56 -14.73 11.69
CA ASN A 380 23.80 -15.44 12.96
C ASN A 380 22.79 -15.05 14.07
N ALA A 381 21.89 -14.10 13.82
CA ALA A 381 20.80 -13.70 14.71
C ALA A 381 19.48 -14.40 14.33
#